data_4daad79ae1bb16051fe52d9bcd853bf3
#
_entry.id   4daad79ae1bb16051fe52d9bcd853bf3
#
_cell.length_a   1.000
_cell.length_b   1.000
_cell.length_c   1.000
_cell.angle_alpha   90.00
_cell.angle_beta   90.00
_cell.angle_gamma   90.00
#
_symmetry.space_group_name_H-M   'P 1'
#
loop_
_entity.id
_entity.type
_entity.pdbx_description
1 polymer ?
#
loop_
_entity_poly.entity_id
_entity_poly.type
_entity_poly.pdbx_seq_one_letter_code
_entity_poly.pdbx_strand_id
1 'polypeptide(L)'
;GIGGSDLGPKMVVEALANYKNHLDIRFISNIEGDHHKEILKGINPETTLFVIVSKSFSTQETITNANSIRNWFLKQAPQSAIEKNFVAVSSNVEKTVSFGISSDNVFPMKDWVGGRFSLWSSVGLIICLAIGPNQFRELLEGAGKMDYHFRNSPFEKNIPVILGLISIWYNNFWGSESQAIIPYTQYLRNLPAYLQQAFMESNGKIVGRDGNLVNYQTGSIIWGASGTNAQHAFFQLIHQGTKLIPTDFILSLIHI
;
A
#
# COMPACT_ATOMS: atom_id res chain seq x y z
N GLY A 1 9.54 -4.13 3.28
CA GLY A 1 9.31 -2.74 2.85
C GLY A 1 8.52 -1.95 3.86
N ILE A 2 8.51 -0.62 3.70
CA ILE A 2 7.72 0.29 4.56
C ILE A 2 7.00 1.31 3.67
N GLY A 3 5.94 1.95 4.17
CA GLY A 3 5.15 2.92 3.41
C GLY A 3 4.54 2.31 2.16
N GLY A 4 4.80 2.88 0.98
CA GLY A 4 4.22 2.41 -0.29
C GLY A 4 4.62 0.99 -0.70
N SER A 5 5.76 0.50 -0.21
CA SER A 5 6.19 -0.89 -0.43
C SER A 5 5.46 -1.91 0.46
N ASP A 6 4.70 -1.46 1.45
CA ASP A 6 3.96 -2.29 2.42
C ASP A 6 2.43 -2.11 2.29
N LEU A 7 1.95 -0.86 2.39
CA LEU A 7 0.52 -0.56 2.56
C LEU A 7 -0.33 -1.08 1.39
N GLY A 8 0.08 -0.79 0.14
CA GLY A 8 -0.65 -1.24 -1.04
C GLY A 8 -0.69 -2.76 -1.18
N PRO A 9 0.47 -3.45 -1.21
CA PRO A 9 0.51 -4.90 -1.28
C PRO A 9 -0.25 -5.61 -0.15
N LYS A 10 -0.08 -5.15 1.09
CA LYS A 10 -0.79 -5.71 2.25
C LYS A 10 -2.30 -5.55 2.13
N MET A 11 -2.75 -4.35 1.75
CA MET A 11 -4.16 -4.07 1.53
C MET A 11 -4.75 -5.00 0.46
N VAL A 12 -4.08 -5.17 -0.69
CA VAL A 12 -4.58 -6.02 -1.78
C VAL A 12 -4.56 -7.49 -1.42
N VAL A 13 -3.48 -8.00 -0.78
CA VAL A 13 -3.39 -9.40 -0.34
C VAL A 13 -4.52 -9.74 0.64
N GLU A 14 -4.92 -8.82 1.52
CA GLU A 14 -6.06 -9.02 2.40
C GLU A 14 -7.40 -8.86 1.68
N ALA A 15 -7.52 -7.86 0.79
CA ALA A 15 -8.74 -7.63 0.02
C ALA A 15 -9.11 -8.83 -0.87
N LEU A 16 -8.11 -9.50 -1.40
CA LEU A 16 -8.25 -10.66 -2.28
C LEU A 16 -8.00 -12.01 -1.58
N ALA A 17 -8.25 -12.05 -0.26
CA ALA A 17 -8.01 -13.25 0.56
C ALA A 17 -8.69 -14.51 0.04
N ASN A 18 -9.86 -14.39 -0.61
CA ASN A 18 -10.59 -15.53 -1.22
C ASN A 18 -9.86 -16.16 -2.41
N TYR A 19 -8.92 -15.45 -3.01
CA TYR A 19 -8.11 -15.92 -4.14
C TYR A 19 -6.73 -16.41 -3.71
N LYS A 20 -6.39 -16.35 -2.42
CA LYS A 20 -5.09 -16.80 -1.93
C LYS A 20 -4.85 -18.27 -2.22
N ASN A 21 -3.64 -18.57 -2.64
CA ASN A 21 -3.14 -19.94 -2.74
C ASN A 21 -2.66 -20.46 -1.36
N HIS A 22 -1.90 -21.54 -1.34
CA HIS A 22 -1.39 -22.19 -0.13
C HIS A 22 -0.24 -21.45 0.58
N LEU A 23 0.28 -20.35 0.01
CA LEU A 23 1.41 -19.63 0.60
C LEU A 23 0.96 -18.79 1.80
N ASP A 24 1.67 -18.90 2.92
CA ASP A 24 1.52 -18.03 4.08
C ASP A 24 2.30 -16.73 3.85
N ILE A 25 1.60 -15.64 3.57
CA ILE A 25 2.20 -14.33 3.30
C ILE A 25 2.22 -13.50 4.56
N ARG A 26 3.42 -13.11 5.00
CA ARG A 26 3.65 -12.26 6.17
C ARG A 26 4.34 -10.97 5.78
N PHE A 27 4.00 -9.88 6.46
CA PHE A 27 4.53 -8.54 6.18
C PHE A 27 5.32 -8.03 7.39
N ILE A 28 6.51 -7.49 7.13
CA ILE A 28 7.33 -6.78 8.11
C ILE A 28 7.65 -5.40 7.55
N SER A 29 7.16 -4.37 8.22
CA SER A 29 7.37 -2.96 7.84
C SER A 29 7.94 -2.14 8.98
N ASN A 30 7.30 -2.14 10.14
CA ASN A 30 7.74 -1.36 11.29
C ASN A 30 9.07 -1.88 11.85
N ILE A 31 9.91 -0.94 12.30
CA ILE A 31 11.21 -1.24 12.93
C ILE A 31 10.99 -1.48 14.43
N GLU A 32 10.53 -2.67 14.76
CA GLU A 32 10.19 -3.04 16.14
C GLU A 32 10.50 -4.52 16.38
N GLY A 33 11.31 -4.78 17.41
CA GLY A 33 11.86 -6.11 17.68
C GLY A 33 10.81 -7.16 18.04
N ASP A 34 9.77 -6.80 18.77
CA ASP A 34 8.72 -7.73 19.16
C ASP A 34 7.87 -8.17 17.95
N HIS A 35 7.56 -7.22 17.06
CA HIS A 35 6.87 -7.53 15.80
C HIS A 35 7.69 -8.52 14.94
N HIS A 36 8.99 -8.31 14.81
CA HIS A 36 9.88 -9.25 14.10
C HIS A 36 9.85 -10.64 14.72
N LYS A 37 9.99 -10.70 16.03
CA LYS A 37 10.01 -11.96 16.78
C LYS A 37 8.70 -12.74 16.60
N GLU A 38 7.57 -12.06 16.65
CA GLU A 38 6.26 -12.68 16.43
C GLU A 38 6.09 -13.18 15.00
N ILE A 39 6.47 -12.38 14.00
CA ILE A 39 6.38 -12.78 12.58
C ILE A 39 7.29 -13.96 12.25
N LEU A 40 8.50 -14.00 12.81
CA LEU A 40 9.47 -15.08 12.57
C LEU A 40 9.16 -16.36 13.36
N LYS A 41 8.25 -16.29 14.32
CA LYS A 41 7.85 -17.46 15.12
C LYS A 41 7.20 -18.53 14.26
N GLY A 42 7.74 -19.74 14.32
CA GLY A 42 7.25 -20.89 13.56
C GLY A 42 7.57 -20.89 12.07
N ILE A 43 8.38 -19.95 11.59
CA ILE A 43 8.89 -19.97 10.21
C ILE A 43 10.03 -21.01 10.10
N ASN A 44 9.95 -21.86 9.05
CA ASN A 44 11.06 -22.70 8.64
C ASN A 44 11.88 -21.97 7.58
N PRO A 45 13.17 -21.64 7.83
CA PRO A 45 14.01 -20.93 6.87
C PRO A 45 14.18 -21.67 5.53
N GLU A 46 14.19 -23.01 5.52
CA GLU A 46 14.36 -23.80 4.29
C GLU A 46 13.20 -23.66 3.29
N THR A 47 11.98 -23.37 3.79
CA THR A 47 10.75 -23.27 2.98
C THR A 47 10.23 -21.84 2.88
N THR A 48 11.03 -20.86 3.30
CA THR A 48 10.63 -19.45 3.32
C THR A 48 11.37 -18.63 2.28
N LEU A 49 10.63 -17.85 1.51
CA LEU A 49 11.17 -16.84 0.60
C LEU A 49 11.05 -15.44 1.25
N PHE A 50 12.15 -14.72 1.34
CA PHE A 50 12.21 -13.35 1.87
C PHE A 50 12.26 -12.34 0.72
N VAL A 51 11.21 -11.54 0.59
CA VAL A 51 11.09 -10.51 -0.44
C VAL A 51 11.42 -9.15 0.15
N ILE A 52 12.58 -8.57 -0.19
CA ILE A 52 13.00 -7.25 0.28
C ILE A 52 12.57 -6.20 -0.75
N VAL A 53 11.62 -5.36 -0.37
CA VAL A 53 11.07 -4.33 -1.26
C VAL A 53 11.56 -2.96 -0.82
N SER A 54 12.46 -2.36 -1.59
CA SER A 54 12.99 -1.02 -1.34
C SER A 54 13.52 -0.41 -2.64
N LYS A 55 12.90 0.67 -3.11
CA LYS A 55 13.29 1.32 -4.37
C LYS A 55 14.78 1.63 -4.43
N SER A 56 15.30 2.36 -3.46
CA SER A 56 16.72 2.78 -3.39
C SER A 56 17.64 1.77 -2.71
N PHE A 57 17.07 0.72 -2.11
CA PHE A 57 17.76 -0.23 -1.22
C PHE A 57 18.63 0.47 -0.15
N SER A 58 18.08 1.56 0.42
CA SER A 58 18.75 2.39 1.42
C SER A 58 17.81 2.93 2.50
N THR A 59 16.50 2.63 2.41
CA THR A 59 15.53 3.01 3.45
C THR A 59 15.93 2.35 4.77
N GLN A 60 16.26 3.14 5.77
CA GLN A 60 16.88 2.69 7.01
C GLN A 60 16.09 1.57 7.69
N GLU A 61 14.78 1.73 7.83
CA GLU A 61 13.89 0.75 8.45
C GLU A 61 13.90 -0.57 7.69
N THR A 62 13.78 -0.50 6.35
CA THR A 62 13.76 -1.71 5.51
C THR A 62 15.10 -2.46 5.58
N ILE A 63 16.22 -1.75 5.53
CA ILE A 63 17.55 -2.38 5.57
C ILE A 63 17.86 -2.94 6.96
N THR A 64 17.47 -2.25 8.03
CA THR A 64 17.59 -2.76 9.39
C THR A 64 16.79 -4.05 9.58
N ASN A 65 15.55 -4.05 9.11
CA ASN A 65 14.68 -5.22 9.14
C ASN A 65 15.26 -6.37 8.31
N ALA A 66 15.74 -6.09 7.10
CA ALA A 66 16.36 -7.07 6.21
C ALA A 66 17.61 -7.68 6.83
N ASN A 67 18.48 -6.88 7.44
CA ASN A 67 19.68 -7.37 8.14
C ASN A 67 19.30 -8.22 9.37
N SER A 68 18.31 -7.84 10.13
CA SER A 68 17.82 -8.61 11.28
C SER A 68 17.31 -9.99 10.85
N ILE A 69 16.53 -10.05 9.78
CA ILE A 69 16.03 -11.29 9.18
C ILE A 69 17.19 -12.13 8.62
N ARG A 70 18.13 -11.51 7.90
CA ARG A 70 19.32 -12.18 7.36
C ARG A 70 20.17 -12.80 8.47
N ASN A 71 20.39 -12.06 9.56
CA ASN A 71 21.14 -12.56 10.71
C ASN A 71 20.43 -13.71 11.43
N TRP A 72 19.10 -13.64 11.52
CA TRP A 72 18.28 -14.75 12.05
C TRP A 72 18.36 -15.96 11.15
N PHE A 73 18.25 -15.79 9.83
CA PHE A 73 18.34 -16.85 8.84
C PHE A 73 19.69 -17.57 8.87
N LEU A 74 20.81 -16.81 8.92
CA LEU A 74 22.17 -17.35 8.94
C LEU A 74 22.56 -18.11 10.21
N LYS A 75 21.77 -18.05 11.27
CA LYS A 75 21.93 -18.90 12.44
C LYS A 75 21.47 -20.36 12.17
N GLN A 76 20.71 -20.58 11.10
CA GLN A 76 20.05 -21.84 10.80
C GLN A 76 20.36 -22.35 9.38
N ALA A 77 20.95 -21.53 8.52
CA ALA A 77 21.24 -21.83 7.13
C ALA A 77 22.61 -21.29 6.72
N PRO A 78 23.29 -21.92 5.74
CA PRO A 78 24.57 -21.46 5.23
C PRO A 78 24.42 -20.16 4.40
N GLN A 79 25.51 -19.41 4.27
CA GLN A 79 25.55 -18.16 3.48
C GLN A 79 25.08 -18.36 2.03
N SER A 80 25.39 -19.51 1.40
CA SER A 80 24.96 -19.84 0.04
C SER A 80 23.45 -19.99 -0.12
N ALA A 81 22.69 -20.17 0.97
CA ALA A 81 21.25 -20.27 0.93
C ALA A 81 20.58 -18.89 0.70
N ILE A 82 21.29 -17.78 0.94
CA ILE A 82 20.76 -16.42 0.70
C ILE A 82 20.37 -16.26 -0.78
N GLU A 83 21.17 -16.73 -1.70
CA GLU A 83 20.88 -16.66 -3.13
C GLU A 83 19.58 -17.36 -3.53
N LYS A 84 19.13 -18.36 -2.75
CA LYS A 84 17.92 -19.14 -3.03
C LYS A 84 16.68 -18.60 -2.29
N ASN A 85 16.88 -18.06 -1.10
CA ASN A 85 15.79 -17.70 -0.19
C ASN A 85 15.50 -16.20 -0.14
N PHE A 86 16.36 -15.36 -0.76
CA PHE A 86 16.15 -13.91 -0.77
C PHE A 86 16.00 -13.40 -2.19
N VAL A 87 14.98 -12.56 -2.38
CA VAL A 87 14.75 -11.80 -3.61
C VAL A 87 14.57 -10.32 -3.26
N ALA A 88 14.88 -9.46 -4.20
CA ALA A 88 14.70 -8.03 -4.02
C ALA A 88 13.80 -7.42 -5.10
N VAL A 89 13.04 -6.41 -4.70
CA VAL A 89 12.37 -5.47 -5.61
C VAL A 89 13.02 -4.11 -5.40
N SER A 90 13.84 -3.66 -6.36
CA SER A 90 14.65 -2.44 -6.22
C SER A 90 15.05 -1.86 -7.57
N SER A 91 15.33 -0.56 -7.61
CA SER A 91 16.03 0.07 -8.74
C SER A 91 17.56 0.01 -8.59
N ASN A 92 18.07 -0.33 -7.41
CA ASN A 92 19.51 -0.38 -7.10
C ASN A 92 20.03 -1.82 -7.02
N VAL A 93 20.36 -2.40 -8.17
CA VAL A 93 20.86 -3.77 -8.28
C VAL A 93 22.20 -3.95 -7.54
N GLU A 94 23.09 -2.96 -7.61
CA GLU A 94 24.42 -3.03 -6.98
C GLU A 94 24.32 -3.26 -5.47
N LYS A 95 23.47 -2.48 -4.78
CA LYS A 95 23.24 -2.64 -3.34
C LYS A 95 22.58 -3.96 -2.99
N THR A 96 21.69 -4.48 -3.84
CA THR A 96 21.06 -5.79 -3.60
C THR A 96 22.08 -6.93 -3.71
N VAL A 97 22.96 -6.86 -4.70
CA VAL A 97 24.06 -7.82 -4.85
C VAL A 97 25.05 -7.74 -3.68
N SER A 98 25.40 -6.52 -3.23
CA SER A 98 26.25 -6.32 -2.05
C SER A 98 25.62 -6.87 -0.77
N PHE A 99 24.29 -6.93 -0.67
CA PHE A 99 23.58 -7.58 0.43
C PHE A 99 23.70 -9.11 0.39
N GLY A 100 23.99 -9.70 -0.77
CA GLY A 100 24.13 -11.13 -1.01
C GLY A 100 23.02 -11.75 -1.85
N ILE A 101 22.13 -10.95 -2.43
CA ILE A 101 21.06 -11.42 -3.33
C ILE A 101 21.64 -11.55 -4.74
N SER A 102 21.38 -12.69 -5.40
CA SER A 102 21.77 -12.86 -6.81
C SER A 102 21.10 -11.81 -7.70
N SER A 103 21.82 -11.31 -8.71
CA SER A 103 21.27 -10.39 -9.72
C SER A 103 20.02 -10.95 -10.41
N ASP A 104 19.95 -12.26 -10.60
CA ASP A 104 18.83 -12.96 -11.22
C ASP A 104 17.56 -12.95 -10.33
N ASN A 105 17.74 -12.70 -9.05
CA ASN A 105 16.68 -12.59 -8.05
C ASN A 105 16.29 -11.13 -7.74
N VAL A 106 16.70 -10.18 -8.58
CA VAL A 106 16.32 -8.78 -8.46
C VAL A 106 15.25 -8.42 -9.49
N PHE A 107 14.08 -8.04 -9.00
CA PHE A 107 12.98 -7.53 -9.82
C PHE A 107 13.11 -6.01 -9.91
N PRO A 108 13.45 -5.45 -11.09
CA PRO A 108 13.77 -4.03 -11.20
C PRO A 108 12.51 -3.17 -11.03
N MET A 109 12.65 -2.11 -10.26
CA MET A 109 11.66 -1.05 -10.11
C MET A 109 12.07 0.16 -10.93
N LYS A 110 11.18 0.68 -11.76
CA LYS A 110 11.47 1.86 -12.60
C LYS A 110 11.49 3.14 -11.76
N ASP A 111 12.36 4.08 -12.13
CA ASP A 111 12.55 5.32 -11.36
C ASP A 111 11.33 6.24 -11.33
N TRP A 112 10.52 6.21 -12.38
CA TRP A 112 9.28 6.97 -12.47
C TRP A 112 8.12 6.40 -11.63
N VAL A 113 8.27 5.20 -11.05
CA VAL A 113 7.25 4.60 -10.17
C VAL A 113 7.37 5.22 -8.78
N GLY A 114 6.34 5.94 -8.35
CA GLY A 114 6.22 6.44 -6.97
C GLY A 114 5.86 5.33 -5.99
N GLY A 115 6.45 5.34 -4.77
CA GLY A 115 6.25 4.28 -3.77
C GLY A 115 4.79 4.00 -3.45
N ARG A 116 4.00 5.03 -3.13
CA ARG A 116 2.57 4.90 -2.79
C ARG A 116 1.65 4.48 -3.94
N PHE A 117 2.16 4.50 -5.17
CA PHE A 117 1.45 4.01 -6.38
C PHE A 117 2.10 2.76 -6.98
N SER A 118 2.98 2.08 -6.24
CA SER A 118 3.84 1.04 -6.77
C SER A 118 3.23 -0.36 -6.81
N LEU A 119 2.07 -0.60 -6.20
CA LEU A 119 1.44 -1.93 -6.16
C LEU A 119 1.18 -2.53 -7.56
N TRP A 120 1.07 -1.69 -8.57
CA TRP A 120 0.88 -2.06 -9.99
C TRP A 120 2.18 -2.44 -10.71
N SER A 121 3.34 -2.23 -10.09
CA SER A 121 4.68 -2.48 -10.62
C SER A 121 5.25 -3.81 -10.12
N SER A 122 6.57 -3.98 -10.22
CA SER A 122 7.30 -5.11 -9.61
C SER A 122 7.08 -5.26 -8.10
N VAL A 123 6.68 -4.20 -7.39
CA VAL A 123 6.25 -4.27 -5.98
C VAL A 123 5.05 -5.19 -5.79
N GLY A 124 4.20 -5.35 -6.82
CA GLY A 124 3.10 -6.31 -6.85
C GLY A 124 3.53 -7.78 -6.90
N LEU A 125 4.83 -8.10 -6.94
CA LEU A 125 5.32 -9.48 -6.88
C LEU A 125 4.69 -10.26 -5.72
N ILE A 126 4.61 -9.65 -4.52
CA ILE A 126 4.03 -10.33 -3.36
C ILE A 126 2.52 -10.59 -3.52
N ILE A 127 1.80 -9.71 -4.23
CA ILE A 127 0.40 -9.93 -4.58
C ILE A 127 0.29 -11.10 -5.55
N CYS A 128 1.11 -11.12 -6.60
CA CYS A 128 1.17 -12.19 -7.58
C CYS A 128 1.49 -13.55 -6.92
N LEU A 129 2.44 -13.58 -5.97
CA LEU A 129 2.74 -14.78 -5.19
C LEU A 129 1.54 -15.23 -4.34
N ALA A 130 0.78 -14.29 -3.77
CA ALA A 130 -0.34 -14.60 -2.89
C ALA A 130 -1.57 -15.16 -3.62
N ILE A 131 -1.95 -14.54 -4.75
CA ILE A 131 -3.21 -14.85 -5.45
C ILE A 131 -3.01 -15.55 -6.80
N GLY A 132 -1.76 -15.70 -7.25
CA GLY A 132 -1.41 -16.26 -8.53
C GLY A 132 -1.40 -15.25 -9.69
N PRO A 133 -0.71 -15.58 -10.78
CA PRO A 133 -0.46 -14.65 -11.89
C PRO A 133 -1.72 -14.28 -12.68
N ASN A 134 -2.71 -15.15 -12.76
CA ASN A 134 -3.95 -14.86 -13.49
C ASN A 134 -4.77 -13.80 -12.79
N GLN A 135 -5.04 -13.96 -11.50
CA GLN A 135 -5.77 -12.99 -10.68
C GLN A 135 -5.03 -11.65 -10.57
N PHE A 136 -3.68 -11.70 -10.50
CA PHE A 136 -2.88 -10.48 -10.53
C PHE A 136 -3.01 -9.75 -11.87
N ARG A 137 -3.07 -10.46 -13.00
CA ARG A 137 -3.30 -9.86 -14.32
C ARG A 137 -4.68 -9.22 -14.41
N GLU A 138 -5.72 -9.89 -13.91
CA GLU A 138 -7.09 -9.33 -13.86
C GLU A 138 -7.15 -8.04 -13.02
N LEU A 139 -6.40 -7.99 -11.89
CA LEU A 139 -6.26 -6.78 -11.09
C LEU A 139 -5.64 -5.64 -11.92
N LEU A 140 -4.56 -5.92 -12.66
CA LEU A 140 -3.92 -4.93 -13.55
C LEU A 140 -4.85 -4.49 -14.69
N GLU A 141 -5.62 -5.39 -15.26
CA GLU A 141 -6.63 -5.08 -16.30
C GLU A 141 -7.72 -4.16 -15.75
N GLY A 142 -8.16 -4.39 -14.50
CA GLY A 142 -9.10 -3.49 -13.82
C GLY A 142 -8.56 -2.07 -13.68
N ALA A 143 -7.30 -1.93 -13.27
CA ALA A 143 -6.62 -0.64 -13.21
C ALA A 143 -6.49 0.01 -14.59
N GLY A 144 -6.11 -0.77 -15.60
CA GLY A 144 -6.03 -0.32 -16.99
C GLY A 144 -7.37 0.20 -17.55
N LYS A 145 -8.50 -0.42 -17.16
CA LYS A 145 -9.85 0.07 -17.53
C LYS A 145 -10.13 1.44 -16.91
N MET A 146 -9.71 1.67 -15.66
CA MET A 146 -9.87 2.98 -15.01
C MET A 146 -8.95 4.04 -15.64
N ASP A 147 -7.72 3.68 -16.01
CA ASP A 147 -6.81 4.56 -16.77
C ASP A 147 -7.42 4.97 -18.12
N TYR A 148 -8.03 4.02 -18.83
CA TYR A 148 -8.71 4.30 -20.08
C TYR A 148 -9.92 5.24 -19.86
N HIS A 149 -10.73 4.97 -18.84
CA HIS A 149 -11.85 5.82 -18.45
C HIS A 149 -11.39 7.25 -18.12
N PHE A 150 -10.35 7.39 -17.31
CA PHE A 150 -9.81 8.71 -16.95
C PHE A 150 -9.34 9.52 -18.15
N ARG A 151 -8.70 8.88 -19.14
CA ARG A 151 -8.16 9.58 -20.32
C ARG A 151 -9.22 9.92 -21.39
N ASN A 152 -10.29 9.15 -21.46
CA ASN A 152 -11.20 9.20 -22.60
C ASN A 152 -12.62 9.68 -22.25
N SER A 153 -13.01 9.72 -20.99
CA SER A 153 -14.34 10.20 -20.59
C SER A 153 -14.38 11.73 -20.53
N PRO A 154 -15.48 12.35 -20.98
CA PRO A 154 -15.68 13.79 -20.77
C PRO A 154 -15.78 14.11 -19.29
N PHE A 155 -15.42 15.32 -18.88
CA PHE A 155 -15.26 15.71 -17.47
C PHE A 155 -16.49 15.43 -16.62
N GLU A 156 -17.68 15.67 -17.15
CA GLU A 156 -18.96 15.47 -16.45
C GLU A 156 -19.31 13.99 -16.23
N LYS A 157 -18.57 13.06 -16.83
CA LYS A 157 -18.73 11.61 -16.68
C LYS A 157 -17.46 10.92 -16.17
N ASN A 158 -16.42 11.70 -15.92
CA ASN A 158 -15.10 11.21 -15.52
C ASN A 158 -15.04 11.04 -13.99
N ILE A 159 -15.19 9.81 -13.50
CA ILE A 159 -15.27 9.52 -12.06
C ILE A 159 -14.07 10.10 -11.28
N PRO A 160 -12.81 9.86 -11.65
CA PRO A 160 -11.66 10.43 -10.93
C PRO A 160 -11.67 11.98 -10.92
N VAL A 161 -12.04 12.62 -12.02
CA VAL A 161 -12.14 14.09 -12.11
C VAL A 161 -13.23 14.61 -11.18
N ILE A 162 -14.42 13.99 -11.20
CA ILE A 162 -15.55 14.40 -10.35
C ILE A 162 -15.17 14.25 -8.87
N LEU A 163 -14.59 13.12 -8.47
CA LEU A 163 -14.17 12.90 -7.08
C LEU A 163 -13.10 13.90 -6.65
N GLY A 164 -12.14 14.23 -7.51
CA GLY A 164 -11.13 15.25 -7.24
C GLY A 164 -11.74 16.64 -7.05
N LEU A 165 -12.68 17.03 -7.90
CA LEU A 165 -13.38 18.32 -7.80
C LEU A 165 -14.25 18.40 -6.53
N ILE A 166 -14.94 17.32 -6.18
CA ILE A 166 -15.73 17.22 -4.94
C ILE A 166 -14.83 17.39 -3.71
N SER A 167 -13.66 16.72 -3.71
CA SER A 167 -12.69 16.84 -2.62
C SER A 167 -12.20 18.29 -2.45
N ILE A 168 -11.85 18.97 -3.56
CA ILE A 168 -11.46 20.38 -3.55
C ILE A 168 -12.61 21.25 -3.03
N TRP A 169 -13.81 21.00 -3.47
CA TRP A 169 -15.00 21.77 -3.08
C TRP A 169 -15.29 21.67 -1.59
N TYR A 170 -15.31 20.47 -1.03
CA TYR A 170 -15.49 20.30 0.41
C TYR A 170 -14.38 20.95 1.22
N ASN A 171 -13.12 20.77 0.80
CA ASN A 171 -11.98 21.26 1.57
C ASN A 171 -11.85 22.78 1.53
N ASN A 172 -12.06 23.42 0.37
CA ASN A 172 -11.82 24.85 0.19
C ASN A 172 -13.06 25.73 0.34
N PHE A 173 -14.26 25.24 0.01
CA PHE A 173 -15.47 26.03 0.02
C PHE A 173 -16.37 25.74 1.22
N TRP A 174 -16.34 24.51 1.72
CA TRP A 174 -17.12 24.10 2.90
C TRP A 174 -16.27 23.99 4.17
N GLY A 175 -14.96 24.19 4.08
CA GLY A 175 -14.05 24.13 5.22
C GLY A 175 -13.96 22.76 5.88
N SER A 176 -14.21 21.68 5.12
CA SER A 176 -14.07 20.33 5.64
C SER A 176 -12.61 19.90 5.60
N GLU A 177 -11.99 19.71 6.75
CA GLU A 177 -10.58 19.35 6.89
C GLU A 177 -10.31 17.85 6.71
N SER A 178 -11.37 17.02 6.74
CA SER A 178 -11.21 15.54 6.69
C SER A 178 -12.25 14.89 5.78
N GLN A 179 -11.93 13.66 5.36
CA GLN A 179 -12.82 12.79 4.60
C GLN A 179 -12.75 11.38 5.18
N ALA A 180 -13.88 10.79 5.50
CA ALA A 180 -13.98 9.43 6.02
C ALA A 180 -14.19 8.43 4.90
N ILE A 181 -13.47 7.30 4.96
CA ILE A 181 -13.59 6.16 4.04
C ILE A 181 -14.11 4.97 4.84
N ILE A 182 -15.32 4.52 4.54
CA ILE A 182 -16.03 3.51 5.33
C ILE A 182 -16.37 2.29 4.44
N PRO A 183 -15.45 1.31 4.31
CA PRO A 183 -15.75 0.09 3.58
C PRO A 183 -16.61 -0.87 4.42
N TYR A 184 -17.78 -1.23 3.91
CA TYR A 184 -18.67 -2.23 4.54
C TYR A 184 -18.27 -3.65 4.14
N THR A 185 -16.98 -3.93 4.22
CA THR A 185 -16.40 -5.27 4.06
C THR A 185 -15.11 -5.38 4.87
N GLN A 186 -14.95 -6.49 5.56
CA GLN A 186 -13.75 -6.78 6.36
C GLN A 186 -12.49 -6.88 5.49
N TYR A 187 -12.63 -7.33 4.25
CA TYR A 187 -11.53 -7.47 3.31
C TYR A 187 -10.85 -6.14 2.95
N LEU A 188 -11.57 -5.02 3.00
CA LEU A 188 -11.03 -3.68 2.73
C LEU A 188 -10.67 -2.88 3.99
N ARG A 189 -10.51 -3.54 5.15
CA ARG A 189 -10.16 -2.86 6.42
C ARG A 189 -8.89 -2.00 6.33
N ASN A 190 -7.94 -2.37 5.47
CA ASN A 190 -6.69 -1.64 5.25
C ASN A 190 -6.77 -0.57 4.14
N LEU A 191 -7.91 -0.43 3.46
CA LEU A 191 -8.08 0.58 2.41
C LEU A 191 -7.94 2.01 2.94
N PRO A 192 -8.52 2.41 4.09
CA PRO A 192 -8.30 3.75 4.64
C PRO A 192 -6.83 4.06 4.86
N ALA A 193 -6.05 3.15 5.45
CA ALA A 193 -4.62 3.32 5.69
C ALA A 193 -3.80 3.44 4.39
N TYR A 194 -4.14 2.67 3.36
CA TYR A 194 -3.54 2.81 2.03
C TYR A 194 -3.84 4.18 1.42
N LEU A 195 -5.09 4.63 1.47
CA LEU A 195 -5.50 5.93 0.94
C LEU A 195 -4.93 7.10 1.73
N GLN A 196 -4.66 6.94 3.04
CA GLN A 196 -3.96 7.96 3.83
C GLN A 196 -2.64 8.32 3.15
N GLN A 197 -1.79 7.34 2.85
CA GLN A 197 -0.52 7.64 2.19
C GLN A 197 -0.75 8.10 0.74
N ALA A 198 -1.56 7.39 -0.04
CA ALA A 198 -1.79 7.71 -1.44
C ALA A 198 -2.29 9.14 -1.64
N PHE A 199 -3.19 9.61 -0.78
CA PHE A 199 -3.80 10.94 -0.87
C PHE A 199 -3.01 12.00 -0.10
N MET A 200 -2.73 11.79 1.19
CA MET A 200 -2.15 12.82 2.06
C MET A 200 -0.70 13.13 1.69
N GLU A 201 0.11 12.12 1.35
CA GLU A 201 1.47 12.34 0.87
C GLU A 201 1.51 13.00 -0.52
N SER A 202 0.51 12.74 -1.38
CA SER A 202 0.41 13.35 -2.70
C SER A 202 0.01 14.81 -2.63
N ASN A 203 -0.99 15.13 -1.83
CA ASN A 203 -1.68 16.43 -1.80
C ASN A 203 -1.27 17.31 -0.63
N GLY A 204 -0.69 16.77 0.44
CA GLY A 204 -0.21 17.53 1.60
C GLY A 204 1.03 18.38 1.28
N LYS A 205 0.87 19.38 0.41
CA LYS A 205 1.93 20.26 -0.08
C LYS A 205 1.57 21.72 0.18
N ILE A 206 2.50 22.47 0.76
CA ILE A 206 2.34 23.90 1.02
C ILE A 206 2.93 24.77 -0.09
N VAL A 207 3.72 24.19 -1.00
CA VAL A 207 4.42 24.89 -2.08
C VAL A 207 3.83 24.45 -3.42
N GLY A 208 3.46 25.42 -4.25
CA GLY A 208 3.00 25.22 -5.61
C GLY A 208 4.15 24.85 -6.57
N ARG A 209 3.80 24.52 -7.82
CA ARG A 209 4.80 24.17 -8.85
C ARG A 209 5.70 25.34 -9.26
N ASP A 210 5.25 26.57 -9.00
CA ASP A 210 5.98 27.85 -9.19
C ASP A 210 6.96 28.16 -8.06
N GLY A 211 7.03 27.30 -7.02
CA GLY A 211 7.87 27.49 -5.85
C GLY A 211 7.30 28.42 -4.78
N ASN A 212 6.10 28.97 -4.97
CA ASN A 212 5.47 29.87 -4.03
C ASN A 212 4.60 29.09 -3.03
N LEU A 213 4.38 29.70 -1.85
CA LEU A 213 3.41 29.17 -0.87
C LEU A 213 2.00 29.30 -1.44
N VAL A 214 1.22 28.24 -1.29
CA VAL A 214 -0.20 28.28 -1.67
C VAL A 214 -1.04 28.93 -0.57
N ASN A 215 -2.13 29.59 -0.96
CA ASN A 215 -3.09 30.25 -0.05
C ASN A 215 -4.45 29.55 0.03
N TYR A 216 -4.49 28.28 -0.33
CA TYR A 216 -5.66 27.41 -0.30
C TYR A 216 -5.33 26.08 0.36
N GLN A 217 -6.35 25.30 0.72
CA GLN A 217 -6.17 23.96 1.29
C GLN A 217 -5.81 22.94 0.22
N THR A 218 -4.78 22.13 0.45
CA THR A 218 -4.23 21.22 -0.56
C THR A 218 -4.62 19.77 -0.42
N GLY A 219 -4.97 19.30 0.78
CA GLY A 219 -5.35 17.92 1.01
C GLY A 219 -6.13 17.75 2.29
N SER A 220 -7.17 16.91 2.23
CA SER A 220 -7.94 16.52 3.40
C SER A 220 -7.24 15.42 4.19
N ILE A 221 -7.52 15.34 5.48
CA ILE A 221 -7.12 14.22 6.34
C ILE A 221 -8.00 13.02 5.99
N ILE A 222 -7.40 11.95 5.47
CA ILE A 222 -8.09 10.71 5.18
C ILE A 222 -8.09 9.81 6.42
N TRP A 223 -9.25 9.31 6.81
CA TRP A 223 -9.40 8.39 7.93
C TRP A 223 -10.60 7.45 7.70
N GLY A 224 -10.76 6.45 8.54
CA GLY A 224 -11.89 5.55 8.45
C GLY A 224 -11.61 4.19 9.05
N ALA A 225 -12.62 3.34 9.00
CA ALA A 225 -12.58 1.95 9.45
C ALA A 225 -13.69 1.14 8.78
N SER A 226 -13.66 -0.19 8.95
CA SER A 226 -14.72 -1.07 8.43
C SER A 226 -16.09 -0.67 8.97
N GLY A 227 -17.10 -0.64 8.10
CA GLY A 227 -18.41 -0.01 8.29
C GLY A 227 -19.12 -0.30 9.59
N THR A 228 -19.41 -1.57 9.90
CA THR A 228 -20.13 -1.92 11.12
C THR A 228 -19.34 -1.56 12.40
N ASN A 229 -18.04 -1.86 12.43
CA ASN A 229 -17.18 -1.46 13.56
C ASN A 229 -17.11 0.06 13.71
N ALA A 230 -17.04 0.79 12.62
CA ALA A 230 -17.02 2.25 12.59
C ALA A 230 -18.29 2.85 13.22
N GLN A 231 -19.46 2.22 13.02
CA GLN A 231 -20.72 2.66 13.64
C GLN A 231 -20.64 2.70 15.16
N HIS A 232 -19.98 1.71 15.76
CA HIS A 232 -19.80 1.61 17.21
C HIS A 232 -18.58 2.38 17.75
N ALA A 233 -17.77 2.98 16.87
CA ALA A 233 -16.57 3.72 17.25
C ALA A 233 -16.74 5.24 17.16
N PHE A 234 -17.18 5.77 16.02
CA PHE A 234 -17.15 7.21 15.77
C PHE A 234 -18.38 7.76 15.00
N PHE A 235 -19.38 6.98 14.66
CA PHE A 235 -20.55 7.48 13.95
C PHE A 235 -21.36 8.49 14.77
N GLN A 236 -21.22 8.48 16.10
CA GLN A 236 -21.80 9.52 16.95
C GLN A 236 -21.35 10.91 16.49
N LEU A 237 -20.07 11.09 16.17
CA LEU A 237 -19.53 12.35 15.65
C LEU A 237 -20.12 12.71 14.28
N ILE A 238 -20.30 11.74 13.40
CA ILE A 238 -20.86 11.97 12.06
C ILE A 238 -22.34 12.37 12.15
N HIS A 239 -23.10 11.72 13.03
CA HIS A 239 -24.55 11.94 13.15
C HIS A 239 -24.92 13.20 13.93
N GLN A 240 -24.26 13.46 15.05
CA GLN A 240 -24.66 14.49 16.01
C GLN A 240 -23.54 15.46 16.36
N GLY A 241 -22.35 15.30 15.74
CA GLY A 241 -21.24 16.21 15.92
C GLY A 241 -21.42 17.53 15.17
N THR A 242 -20.51 18.47 15.45
CA THR A 242 -20.51 19.81 14.85
C THR A 242 -19.59 19.91 13.62
N LYS A 243 -18.95 18.81 13.24
CA LYS A 243 -17.99 18.77 12.11
C LYS A 243 -18.68 18.34 10.83
N LEU A 244 -18.41 19.04 9.73
CA LEU A 244 -18.74 18.55 8.40
C LEU A 244 -17.71 17.49 7.99
N ILE A 245 -18.16 16.26 7.80
CA ILE A 245 -17.31 15.12 7.44
C ILE A 245 -17.86 14.46 6.18
N PRO A 246 -17.35 14.80 4.99
CA PRO A 246 -17.62 14.04 3.78
C PRO A 246 -17.25 12.59 3.99
N THR A 247 -18.13 11.67 3.59
CA THR A 247 -17.97 10.25 3.89
C THR A 247 -18.26 9.41 2.65
N ASP A 248 -17.29 8.57 2.28
CA ASP A 248 -17.43 7.58 1.21
C ASP A 248 -17.77 6.22 1.81
N PHE A 249 -18.98 5.73 1.51
CA PHE A 249 -19.42 4.39 1.86
C PHE A 249 -19.14 3.43 0.71
N ILE A 250 -18.29 2.43 0.96
CA ILE A 250 -17.96 1.40 -0.04
C ILE A 250 -18.70 0.13 0.34
N LEU A 251 -19.79 -0.15 -0.37
CA LEU A 251 -20.67 -1.28 -0.10
C LEU A 251 -20.26 -2.51 -0.91
N SER A 252 -20.42 -3.69 -0.31
CA SER A 252 -20.31 -4.96 -1.03
C SER A 252 -21.66 -5.29 -1.66
N LEU A 253 -21.65 -5.68 -2.93
CA LEU A 253 -22.87 -6.13 -3.63
C LEU A 253 -23.45 -7.44 -3.08
N ILE A 254 -22.70 -8.17 -2.25
CA ILE A 254 -23.14 -9.43 -1.64
C ILE A 254 -24.20 -9.20 -0.53
N HIS A 255 -24.34 -7.98 -0.05
CA HIS A 255 -25.22 -7.63 1.07
C HIS A 255 -26.44 -6.79 0.64
N ILE A 256 -26.70 -6.72 -0.65
CA ILE A 256 -27.88 -6.06 -1.24
C ILE A 256 -28.87 -7.11 -1.73
#